data_f04ccc48d0f9e83236b375ea3d7e0815
#
_entry.id   f04ccc48d0f9e83236b375ea3d7e0815
#
_cell.length_a   1.000
_cell.length_b   1.000
_cell.length_c   1.000
_cell.angle_alpha   90.00
_cell.angle_beta   90.00
_cell.angle_gamma   90.00
#
_symmetry.space_group_name_H-M   'P 1'
#
loop_
_entity.id
_entity.type
_entity.pdbx_description
1 polymer ?
#
loop_
_entity_poly.entity_id
_entity_poly.type
_entity_poly.pdbx_seq_one_letter_code
_entity_poly.pdbx_strand_id
1 'polypeptide(L)'
;VDNDHTMTDSDPASRHTVFQTSLMSALLDGVYDGDMTVGELLEHGDFGLGTFNALDGEMVITDGVCHQLRDGSARLATNDQRTPFAVVTTFVPTITAQLPRGSSREDVIDVIGGLVASENYLYAVRLTGEFDWVRTRTAARQSKPYPPLREATRGEPVVQFDHVAGTVSGFRTPLYEQGIGVPGGHVHFLDKNRERGGHVLDYRLRSGGLEICIGTDLHLSLPLTAAFGHAHLAPDDLAEQVQQTENHR
;
A
#
# COMPACT_ATOMS: atom_id res chain seq x y z
N VAL A 1 -13.82 -32.51 4.40
CA VAL A 1 -12.74 -32.53 5.40
C VAL A 1 -12.78 -31.16 6.05
N ASP A 2 -13.39 -31.13 7.26
CA ASP A 2 -13.53 -29.90 8.07
C ASP A 2 -12.11 -29.46 8.51
N ASN A 3 -11.65 -28.36 7.94
CA ASN A 3 -10.50 -27.62 8.49
C ASN A 3 -11.06 -26.66 9.56
N ASP A 4 -11.31 -27.21 10.75
CA ASP A 4 -11.54 -26.40 11.95
C ASP A 4 -10.21 -25.74 12.36
N HIS A 5 -9.93 -24.58 11.80
CA HIS A 5 -8.88 -23.72 12.28
C HIS A 5 -9.41 -22.94 13.47
N THR A 6 -9.47 -23.63 14.62
CA THR A 6 -9.70 -22.97 15.92
C THR A 6 -8.58 -21.96 16.13
N MET A 7 -8.90 -20.67 16.01
CA MET A 7 -8.08 -19.58 16.51
C MET A 7 -7.94 -19.81 18.03
N THR A 8 -6.79 -20.28 18.46
CA THR A 8 -6.47 -20.40 19.90
C THR A 8 -6.35 -19.02 20.49
N ASP A 9 -6.78 -18.85 21.76
CA ASP A 9 -6.63 -17.62 22.54
C ASP A 9 -5.24 -17.03 22.34
N SER A 10 -5.20 -15.80 21.84
CA SER A 10 -4.02 -15.11 21.29
C SER A 10 -2.88 -15.07 22.29
N ASP A 11 -1.78 -15.74 21.95
CA ASP A 11 -0.48 -15.46 22.54
C ASP A 11 -0.13 -13.97 22.23
N PRO A 12 0.16 -13.13 23.23
CA PRO A 12 0.59 -11.74 23.03
C PRO A 12 1.78 -11.60 22.07
N ALA A 13 2.59 -12.65 21.92
CA ALA A 13 3.70 -12.70 20.95
C ALA A 13 3.25 -12.79 19.48
N SER A 14 1.98 -13.08 19.22
CA SER A 14 1.41 -13.15 17.84
C SER A 14 0.75 -11.85 17.36
N ARG A 15 0.78 -10.79 18.18
CA ARG A 15 0.19 -9.49 17.80
C ARG A 15 1.19 -8.68 16.98
N HIS A 16 0.72 -8.13 15.87
CA HIS A 16 1.51 -7.31 14.96
C HIS A 16 0.88 -5.92 14.81
N THR A 17 1.66 -4.90 15.10
CA THR A 17 1.23 -3.51 14.94
C THR A 17 1.42 -3.07 13.50
N VAL A 18 0.35 -2.54 12.92
CA VAL A 18 0.39 -1.73 11.71
C VAL A 18 0.34 -0.27 12.16
N PHE A 19 1.34 0.51 11.77
CA PHE A 19 1.38 1.94 12.01
C PHE A 19 0.96 2.68 10.76
N GLN A 20 0.09 3.67 10.91
CA GLN A 20 -0.34 4.55 9.83
C GLN A 20 -0.20 6.00 10.24
N THR A 21 0.33 6.84 9.36
CA THR A 21 0.27 8.30 9.50
C THR A 21 -0.80 8.86 8.58
N SER A 22 -1.64 9.76 9.13
CA SER A 22 -2.76 10.42 8.47
C SER A 22 -3.90 9.46 8.04
N LEU A 23 -4.84 9.99 7.27
CA LEU A 23 -6.05 9.32 6.82
C LEU A 23 -6.14 9.38 5.30
N MET A 24 -6.70 8.32 4.69
CA MET A 24 -7.01 8.33 3.26
C MET A 24 -8.01 9.44 2.92
N SER A 25 -9.00 9.70 3.79
CA SER A 25 -9.94 10.81 3.61
C SER A 25 -9.28 12.19 3.59
N ALA A 26 -8.20 12.40 4.35
CA ALA A 26 -7.43 13.64 4.29
C ALA A 26 -6.68 13.76 2.95
N LEU A 27 -6.11 12.67 2.46
CA LEU A 27 -5.45 12.64 1.15
C LEU A 27 -6.47 12.93 0.03
N LEU A 28 -7.68 12.35 0.09
CA LEU A 28 -8.76 12.62 -0.85
C LEU A 28 -9.16 14.10 -0.90
N ASP A 29 -9.16 14.78 0.25
CA ASP A 29 -9.49 16.21 0.38
C ASP A 29 -8.32 17.15 0.01
N GLY A 30 -7.19 16.62 -0.45
CA GLY A 30 -6.05 17.43 -0.90
C GLY A 30 -5.04 17.77 0.18
N VAL A 31 -5.02 17.09 1.33
CA VAL A 31 -4.00 17.26 2.36
C VAL A 31 -2.75 16.50 1.94
N TYR A 32 -1.88 17.15 1.16
CA TYR A 32 -0.66 16.55 0.61
C TYR A 32 0.62 16.96 1.31
N ASP A 33 0.54 17.70 2.40
CA ASP A 33 1.69 18.01 3.25
C ASP A 33 1.49 17.40 4.64
N GLY A 34 2.21 16.34 4.93
CA GLY A 34 2.32 15.74 6.25
C GLY A 34 3.56 16.25 7.01
N ASP A 35 3.62 15.92 8.28
CA ASP A 35 4.69 16.32 9.20
C ASP A 35 5.66 15.19 9.57
N MET A 36 5.30 13.94 9.29
CA MET A 36 6.15 12.77 9.54
C MET A 36 7.24 12.61 8.47
N THR A 37 8.47 12.43 8.91
CA THR A 37 9.62 12.16 8.02
C THR A 37 9.73 10.66 7.70
N VAL A 38 10.43 10.31 6.62
CA VAL A 38 10.75 8.92 6.27
C VAL A 38 11.57 8.26 7.39
N GLY A 39 12.51 9.00 8.02
CA GLY A 39 13.31 8.49 9.13
C GLY A 39 12.45 8.07 10.32
N GLU A 40 11.51 8.93 10.76
CA GLU A 40 10.56 8.63 11.82
C GLU A 40 9.63 7.47 11.43
N LEU A 41 9.16 7.42 10.18
CA LEU A 41 8.30 6.34 9.69
C LEU A 41 9.00 4.97 9.77
N LEU A 42 10.29 4.88 9.43
CA LEU A 42 11.07 3.65 9.47
C LEU A 42 11.33 3.13 10.90
N GLU A 43 11.13 3.94 11.94
CA GLU A 43 11.17 3.48 13.33
C GLU A 43 9.95 2.59 13.68
N HIS A 44 8.88 2.64 12.87
CA HIS A 44 7.64 1.89 13.09
C HIS A 44 7.53 0.60 12.25
N GLY A 45 8.46 0.36 11.32
CA GLY A 45 8.43 -0.86 10.51
C GLY A 45 9.43 -0.87 9.36
N ASP A 46 9.65 -2.05 8.81
CA ASP A 46 10.57 -2.33 7.72
C ASP A 46 9.89 -2.62 6.38
N PHE A 47 8.54 -2.60 6.38
CA PHE A 47 7.69 -2.89 5.25
C PHE A 47 6.51 -1.92 5.19
N GLY A 48 6.22 -1.36 4.01
CA GLY A 48 5.12 -0.41 3.90
C GLY A 48 4.97 0.22 2.53
N LEU A 49 3.97 1.09 2.44
CA LEU A 49 3.71 1.93 1.28
C LEU A 49 3.11 3.28 1.68
N GLY A 50 3.03 4.19 0.73
CA GLY A 50 2.46 5.52 0.91
C GLY A 50 2.80 6.43 -0.27
N THR A 51 2.85 7.73 0.02
CA THR A 51 3.28 8.76 -0.94
C THR A 51 4.16 9.79 -0.26
N PHE A 52 4.70 10.74 -1.00
CA PHE A 52 5.51 11.84 -0.48
C PHE A 52 4.75 13.16 -0.49
N ASN A 53 5.18 14.14 0.31
CA ASN A 53 4.57 15.46 0.32
C ASN A 53 4.45 16.04 -1.10
N ALA A 54 3.35 16.75 -1.34
CA ALA A 54 2.93 17.23 -2.64
C ALA A 54 2.60 16.11 -3.65
N LEU A 55 2.25 14.89 -3.22
CA LEU A 55 2.06 13.70 -4.08
C LEU A 55 3.26 13.43 -4.98
N ASP A 56 4.48 13.63 -4.49
CA ASP A 56 5.69 13.51 -5.28
C ASP A 56 6.11 12.04 -5.52
N GLY A 57 5.26 11.29 -6.22
CA GLY A 57 5.43 9.88 -6.50
C GLY A 57 4.93 8.95 -5.39
N GLU A 58 5.08 7.65 -5.63
CA GLU A 58 4.67 6.60 -4.70
C GLU A 58 5.82 6.22 -3.76
N MET A 59 5.48 5.73 -2.58
CA MET A 59 6.43 5.20 -1.61
C MET A 59 6.31 3.68 -1.55
N VAL A 60 7.43 2.97 -1.52
CA VAL A 60 7.50 1.56 -1.15
C VAL A 60 8.64 1.34 -0.17
N ILE A 61 8.35 0.62 0.91
CA ILE A 61 9.33 0.23 1.92
C ILE A 61 9.43 -1.30 1.92
N THR A 62 10.62 -1.80 1.69
CA THR A 62 10.93 -3.23 1.78
C THR A 62 12.28 -3.43 2.46
N ASP A 63 12.34 -4.38 3.39
CA ASP A 63 13.57 -4.70 4.14
C ASP A 63 14.20 -3.46 4.81
N GLY A 64 13.37 -2.54 5.33
CA GLY A 64 13.81 -1.31 5.99
C GLY A 64 14.36 -0.22 5.05
N VAL A 65 14.20 -0.39 3.74
CA VAL A 65 14.67 0.59 2.74
C VAL A 65 13.49 1.23 2.04
N CYS A 66 13.41 2.57 2.14
CA CYS A 66 12.37 3.37 1.49
C CYS A 66 12.80 3.80 0.09
N HIS A 67 11.94 3.55 -0.91
CA HIS A 67 12.12 3.99 -2.28
C HIS A 67 10.99 4.94 -2.70
N GLN A 68 11.36 5.98 -3.42
CA GLN A 68 10.43 6.88 -4.11
C GLN A 68 10.30 6.43 -5.57
N LEU A 69 9.04 6.22 -6.00
CA LEU A 69 8.71 5.78 -7.35
C LEU A 69 8.10 6.94 -8.14
N ARG A 70 8.71 7.32 -9.25
CA ARG A 70 8.27 8.43 -10.11
C ARG A 70 8.46 8.08 -11.57
N ASP A 71 7.43 8.29 -12.38
CA ASP A 71 7.48 8.08 -13.82
C ASP A 71 8.04 6.69 -14.20
N GLY A 72 7.66 5.66 -13.44
CA GLY A 72 8.15 4.29 -13.61
C GLY A 72 9.56 4.02 -13.09
N SER A 73 10.28 5.04 -12.61
CA SER A 73 11.63 4.91 -12.03
C SER A 73 11.57 4.84 -10.51
N ALA A 74 12.54 4.16 -9.88
CA ALA A 74 12.71 4.10 -8.44
C ALA A 74 14.06 4.68 -8.00
N ARG A 75 14.07 5.35 -6.87
CA ARG A 75 15.28 5.86 -6.23
C ARG A 75 15.17 5.78 -4.71
N LEU A 76 16.29 5.74 -4.02
CA LEU A 76 16.31 5.81 -2.56
C LEU A 76 15.69 7.12 -2.08
N ALA A 77 14.78 7.03 -1.11
CA ALA A 77 14.30 8.18 -0.38
C ALA A 77 15.32 8.60 0.69
N THR A 78 15.35 9.89 1.00
CA THR A 78 16.17 10.41 2.11
C THR A 78 15.33 10.49 3.39
N ASN A 79 15.97 10.36 4.55
CA ASN A 79 15.28 10.32 5.83
C ASN A 79 14.53 11.61 6.18
N ASP A 80 14.89 12.74 5.58
CA ASP A 80 14.27 14.05 5.77
C ASP A 80 13.06 14.30 4.86
N GLN A 81 12.83 13.49 3.84
CA GLN A 81 11.61 13.56 3.05
C GLN A 81 10.40 13.27 3.94
N ARG A 82 9.27 13.91 3.64
CA ARG A 82 8.04 13.79 4.44
C ARG A 82 6.93 13.13 3.66
N THR A 83 5.99 12.56 4.40
CA THR A 83 4.83 11.86 3.87
C THR A 83 3.52 12.46 4.40
N PRO A 84 2.50 12.65 3.53
CA PRO A 84 1.16 13.01 3.95
C PRO A 84 0.30 11.78 4.28
N PHE A 85 0.74 10.57 3.86
CA PHE A 85 0.06 9.31 4.12
C PHE A 85 1.01 8.13 3.89
N ALA A 86 1.16 7.28 4.89
CA ALA A 86 1.89 6.03 4.77
C ALA A 86 1.39 5.00 5.78
N VAL A 87 1.52 3.73 5.41
CA VAL A 87 1.22 2.55 6.25
C VAL A 87 2.46 1.68 6.31
N VAL A 88 2.89 1.31 7.52
CA VAL A 88 4.08 0.48 7.74
C VAL A 88 3.85 -0.57 8.83
N THR A 89 4.61 -1.66 8.76
CA THR A 89 4.65 -2.71 9.79
C THR A 89 6.03 -3.37 9.81
N THR A 90 6.39 -4.01 10.90
CA THR A 90 7.48 -4.98 10.90
C THR A 90 6.96 -6.27 10.26
N PHE A 91 7.53 -6.64 9.11
CA PHE A 91 7.02 -7.75 8.30
C PHE A 91 7.51 -9.10 8.80
N VAL A 92 6.64 -9.81 9.50
CA VAL A 92 6.90 -11.20 9.96
C VAL A 92 5.85 -12.10 9.31
N PRO A 93 6.18 -12.82 8.23
CA PRO A 93 5.21 -13.63 7.51
C PRO A 93 4.73 -14.81 8.35
N THR A 94 3.42 -14.92 8.51
CA THR A 94 2.75 -16.04 9.21
C THR A 94 2.18 -17.07 8.23
N ILE A 95 1.95 -16.65 6.98
CA ILE A 95 1.47 -17.50 5.90
C ILE A 95 2.43 -17.37 4.72
N THR A 96 2.80 -18.50 4.13
CA THR A 96 3.61 -18.56 2.90
C THR A 96 2.99 -19.54 1.92
N ALA A 97 2.97 -19.19 0.63
CA ALA A 97 2.44 -20.05 -0.42
C ALA A 97 3.21 -19.88 -1.73
N GLN A 98 3.27 -20.95 -2.51
CA GLN A 98 3.69 -20.88 -3.91
C GLN A 98 2.47 -20.64 -4.78
N LEU A 99 2.53 -19.68 -5.68
CA LEU A 99 1.43 -19.36 -6.56
C LEU A 99 1.47 -20.19 -7.84
N PRO A 100 0.31 -20.54 -8.40
CA PRO A 100 0.24 -21.21 -9.71
C PRO A 100 0.91 -20.36 -10.78
N ARG A 101 1.53 -21.02 -11.75
CA ARG A 101 2.14 -20.32 -12.89
C ARG A 101 1.08 -19.66 -13.75
N GLY A 102 1.36 -18.44 -14.15
CA GLY A 102 0.46 -17.65 -14.99
C GLY A 102 -0.73 -17.05 -14.26
N SER A 103 -0.68 -16.91 -12.92
CA SER A 103 -1.74 -16.28 -12.13
C SER A 103 -1.94 -14.82 -12.53
N SER A 104 -3.20 -14.43 -12.70
CA SER A 104 -3.61 -13.03 -12.79
C SER A 104 -3.64 -12.39 -11.39
N ARG A 105 -3.83 -11.07 -11.35
CA ARG A 105 -4.06 -10.35 -10.09
C ARG A 105 -5.29 -10.89 -9.36
N GLU A 106 -6.35 -11.21 -10.08
CA GLU A 106 -7.60 -11.78 -9.55
C GLU A 106 -7.36 -13.18 -8.94
N ASP A 107 -6.65 -14.06 -9.64
CA ASP A 107 -6.30 -15.39 -9.12
C ASP A 107 -5.50 -15.29 -7.81
N VAL A 108 -4.60 -14.30 -7.69
CA VAL A 108 -3.83 -14.08 -6.46
C VAL A 108 -4.71 -13.58 -5.32
N ILE A 109 -5.66 -12.69 -5.61
CA ILE A 109 -6.64 -12.22 -4.61
C ILE A 109 -7.47 -13.41 -4.08
N ASP A 110 -7.92 -14.30 -4.96
CA ASP A 110 -8.68 -15.50 -4.58
C ASP A 110 -7.85 -16.45 -3.72
N VAL A 111 -6.57 -16.65 -4.07
CA VAL A 111 -5.64 -17.46 -3.25
C VAL A 111 -5.45 -16.83 -1.87
N ILE A 112 -5.24 -15.52 -1.78
CA ILE A 112 -5.15 -14.81 -0.48
C ILE A 112 -6.43 -15.04 0.32
N GLY A 113 -7.61 -14.86 -0.28
CA GLY A 113 -8.90 -15.09 0.38
C GLY A 113 -9.07 -16.50 0.94
N GLY A 114 -8.52 -17.51 0.24
CA GLY A 114 -8.55 -18.90 0.72
C GLY A 114 -7.51 -19.25 1.79
N LEU A 115 -6.47 -18.42 1.94
CA LEU A 115 -5.39 -18.65 2.91
C LEU A 115 -5.60 -17.93 4.24
N VAL A 116 -6.27 -16.76 4.21
CA VAL A 116 -6.47 -15.94 5.41
C VAL A 116 -7.67 -16.45 6.22
N ALA A 117 -7.54 -16.41 7.55
CA ALA A 117 -8.57 -16.92 8.45
C ALA A 117 -9.86 -16.07 8.43
N SER A 118 -9.77 -14.81 8.12
CA SER A 118 -10.90 -13.87 8.10
C SER A 118 -10.59 -12.63 7.30
N GLU A 119 -11.57 -12.09 6.61
CA GLU A 119 -11.50 -10.79 5.93
C GLU A 119 -11.53 -9.58 6.88
N ASN A 120 -11.77 -9.83 8.16
CA ASN A 120 -11.86 -8.78 9.18
C ASN A 120 -10.49 -8.32 9.71
N TYR A 121 -9.39 -8.97 9.32
CA TYR A 121 -8.06 -8.55 9.69
C TYR A 121 -7.38 -7.76 8.58
N LEU A 122 -6.47 -6.88 8.98
CA LEU A 122 -5.54 -6.22 8.09
C LEU A 122 -4.39 -7.18 7.78
N TYR A 123 -3.96 -7.23 6.52
CA TYR A 123 -2.84 -8.07 6.11
C TYR A 123 -1.82 -7.25 5.32
N ALA A 124 -0.54 -7.35 5.71
CA ALA A 124 0.56 -6.99 4.84
C ALA A 124 0.87 -8.16 3.91
N VAL A 125 1.04 -7.87 2.61
CA VAL A 125 1.18 -8.88 1.56
C VAL A 125 2.44 -8.59 0.75
N ARG A 126 3.29 -9.62 0.58
CA ARG A 126 4.49 -9.58 -0.25
C ARG A 126 4.44 -10.72 -1.27
N LEU A 127 4.41 -10.37 -2.55
CA LEU A 127 4.48 -11.29 -3.67
C LEU A 127 5.79 -11.07 -4.41
N THR A 128 6.72 -12.02 -4.32
CA THR A 128 8.02 -11.95 -5.00
C THR A 128 8.08 -12.98 -6.12
N GLY A 129 8.47 -12.54 -7.33
CA GLY A 129 8.49 -13.46 -8.45
C GLY A 129 8.96 -12.87 -9.78
N GLU A 130 8.73 -13.66 -10.82
CA GLU A 130 8.86 -13.26 -12.21
C GLU A 130 7.48 -12.99 -12.78
N PHE A 131 7.34 -11.87 -13.49
CA PHE A 131 6.09 -11.44 -14.10
C PHE A 131 6.25 -11.44 -15.63
N ASP A 132 5.21 -11.89 -16.33
CA ASP A 132 5.13 -11.69 -17.77
C ASP A 132 4.99 -10.22 -18.09
N TRP A 133 4.21 -9.51 -17.26
CA TRP A 133 4.12 -8.06 -17.25
C TRP A 133 3.56 -7.54 -15.92
N VAL A 134 3.91 -6.30 -15.59
CA VAL A 134 3.31 -5.50 -14.50
C VAL A 134 2.94 -4.13 -15.05
N ARG A 135 1.73 -3.69 -14.81
CA ARG A 135 1.21 -2.40 -15.21
C ARG A 135 1.04 -1.51 -13.98
N THR A 136 1.66 -0.35 -14.01
CA THR A 136 1.72 0.58 -12.89
C THR A 136 1.39 1.99 -13.31
N ARG A 137 1.10 2.85 -12.34
CA ARG A 137 1.05 4.30 -12.46
C ARG A 137 1.85 4.93 -11.32
N THR A 138 2.12 6.22 -11.40
CA THR A 138 2.72 6.99 -10.30
C THR A 138 2.09 8.37 -10.25
N ALA A 139 1.80 8.84 -9.03
CA ALA A 139 1.27 10.18 -8.82
C ALA A 139 2.30 11.23 -9.27
N ALA A 140 1.81 12.24 -9.97
CA ALA A 140 2.62 13.39 -10.36
C ALA A 140 2.64 14.43 -9.24
N ARG A 141 3.82 15.02 -9.02
CA ARG A 141 3.98 16.09 -8.02
C ARG A 141 3.00 17.24 -8.26
N GLN A 142 2.28 17.62 -7.22
CA GLN A 142 1.31 18.72 -7.24
C GLN A 142 1.91 20.03 -6.74
N SER A 143 1.25 21.15 -7.12
CA SER A 143 1.58 22.50 -6.66
C SER A 143 0.37 23.12 -5.97
N LYS A 144 0.61 23.96 -4.96
CA LYS A 144 -0.47 24.68 -4.25
C LYS A 144 -1.13 25.74 -5.15
N PRO A 145 -2.47 25.95 -5.02
CA PRO A 145 -3.37 25.22 -4.15
C PRO A 145 -3.59 23.79 -4.63
N TYR A 146 -3.57 22.81 -3.72
CA TYR A 146 -3.72 21.41 -4.07
C TYR A 146 -5.16 21.09 -4.48
N PRO A 147 -5.37 20.35 -5.59
CA PRO A 147 -6.68 19.86 -5.98
C PRO A 147 -7.06 18.62 -5.14
N PRO A 148 -8.35 18.22 -5.09
CA PRO A 148 -8.76 16.93 -4.57
C PRO A 148 -8.04 15.78 -5.30
N LEU A 149 -7.81 14.64 -4.61
CA LEU A 149 -7.00 13.53 -5.12
C LEU A 149 -7.48 13.01 -6.48
N ARG A 150 -8.80 12.87 -6.67
CA ARG A 150 -9.38 12.41 -7.95
C ARG A 150 -9.04 13.33 -9.15
N GLU A 151 -8.75 14.60 -8.88
CA GLU A 151 -8.32 15.54 -9.93
C GLU A 151 -6.81 15.45 -10.14
N ALA A 152 -6.05 15.33 -9.05
CA ALA A 152 -4.60 15.19 -9.07
C ALA A 152 -4.15 13.92 -9.80
N THR A 153 -4.89 12.81 -9.67
CA THR A 153 -4.56 11.51 -10.28
C THR A 153 -5.16 11.30 -11.67
N ARG A 154 -5.92 12.30 -12.18
CA ARG A 154 -6.54 12.17 -13.50
C ARG A 154 -5.51 12.19 -14.62
N GLY A 155 -5.48 11.10 -15.40
CA GLY A 155 -4.62 11.02 -16.58
C GLY A 155 -3.16 10.72 -16.26
N GLU A 156 -2.88 10.15 -15.09
CA GLU A 156 -1.55 9.64 -14.75
C GLU A 156 -1.04 8.66 -15.81
N PRO A 157 0.23 8.79 -16.23
CA PRO A 157 0.79 7.89 -17.22
C PRO A 157 0.87 6.47 -16.68
N VAL A 158 0.36 5.53 -17.47
CA VAL A 158 0.50 4.10 -17.19
C VAL A 158 1.79 3.58 -17.80
N VAL A 159 2.59 2.91 -16.99
CA VAL A 159 3.85 2.26 -17.42
C VAL A 159 3.66 0.75 -17.32
N GLN A 160 4.04 0.02 -18.37
CA GLN A 160 4.07 -1.44 -18.38
C GLN A 160 5.51 -1.93 -18.44
N PHE A 161 5.85 -2.83 -17.53
CA PHE A 161 7.13 -3.54 -17.48
C PHE A 161 6.89 -4.96 -17.95
N ASP A 162 7.49 -5.35 -19.09
CA ASP A 162 7.39 -6.71 -19.62
C ASP A 162 8.57 -7.57 -19.17
N HIS A 163 8.32 -8.85 -18.91
CA HIS A 163 9.32 -9.85 -18.51
C HIS A 163 10.22 -9.38 -17.36
N VAL A 164 9.61 -8.93 -16.26
CA VAL A 164 10.29 -8.33 -15.13
C VAL A 164 10.23 -9.22 -13.90
N ALA A 165 11.33 -9.29 -13.16
CA ALA A 165 11.38 -9.84 -11.81
C ALA A 165 11.28 -8.72 -10.77
N GLY A 166 10.59 -8.96 -9.67
CA GLY A 166 10.42 -7.97 -8.63
C GLY A 166 9.47 -8.41 -7.52
N THR A 167 9.05 -7.42 -6.74
CA THR A 167 8.16 -7.61 -5.59
C THR A 167 6.96 -6.68 -5.68
N VAL A 168 5.77 -7.23 -5.51
CA VAL A 168 4.53 -6.50 -5.24
C VAL A 168 4.32 -6.50 -3.74
N SER A 169 4.24 -5.32 -3.13
CA SER A 169 4.21 -5.11 -1.67
C SER A 169 3.06 -4.19 -1.29
N GLY A 170 2.35 -4.50 -0.22
CA GLY A 170 1.34 -3.60 0.32
C GLY A 170 0.39 -4.25 1.30
N PHE A 171 -0.83 -3.75 1.35
CA PHE A 171 -1.79 -4.13 2.36
C PHE A 171 -3.14 -4.52 1.74
N ARG A 172 -3.79 -5.48 2.39
CA ARG A 172 -5.21 -5.74 2.23
C ARG A 172 -5.91 -5.23 3.48
N THR A 173 -6.78 -4.26 3.30
CA THR A 173 -7.47 -3.53 4.38
C THR A 173 -8.95 -3.90 4.40
N PRO A 174 -9.54 -4.19 5.57
CA PRO A 174 -10.96 -4.46 5.72
C PRO A 174 -11.84 -3.27 5.30
N LEU A 175 -13.08 -3.56 4.90
CA LEU A 175 -14.02 -2.53 4.45
C LEU A 175 -14.37 -1.52 5.56
N TYR A 176 -14.39 -1.94 6.82
CA TYR A 176 -14.71 -1.05 7.95
C TYR A 176 -13.65 0.04 8.21
N GLU A 177 -12.45 -0.09 7.65
CA GLU A 177 -11.40 0.94 7.72
C GLU A 177 -11.52 2.01 6.62
N GLN A 178 -12.64 2.03 5.90
CA GLN A 178 -12.87 3.01 4.85
C GLN A 178 -12.73 4.45 5.35
N GLY A 179 -11.92 5.25 4.66
CA GLY A 179 -11.57 6.62 5.06
C GLY A 179 -10.36 6.70 5.98
N ILE A 180 -10.07 5.66 6.77
CA ILE A 180 -8.78 5.53 7.48
C ILE A 180 -7.73 5.08 6.46
N GLY A 181 -7.92 3.90 5.86
CA GLY A 181 -7.06 3.33 4.84
C GLY A 181 -7.77 3.18 3.49
N VAL A 182 -7.20 2.35 2.62
CA VAL A 182 -7.73 1.97 1.30
C VAL A 182 -8.32 0.57 1.41
N PRO A 183 -9.65 0.40 1.47
CA PRO A 183 -10.26 -0.92 1.52
C PRO A 183 -9.93 -1.78 0.31
N GLY A 184 -9.70 -3.05 0.54
CA GLY A 184 -9.25 -3.99 -0.50
C GLY A 184 -7.74 -4.07 -0.57
N GLY A 185 -7.21 -4.39 -1.75
CA GLY A 185 -5.76 -4.56 -1.97
C GLY A 185 -5.12 -3.29 -2.54
N HIS A 186 -4.28 -2.63 -1.76
CA HIS A 186 -3.43 -1.53 -2.17
C HIS A 186 -1.98 -1.98 -2.18
N VAL A 187 -1.36 -2.02 -3.35
CA VAL A 187 -0.02 -2.59 -3.51
C VAL A 187 0.82 -1.77 -4.51
N HIS A 188 2.12 -1.70 -4.22
CA HIS A 188 3.13 -1.10 -5.09
C HIS A 188 4.11 -2.17 -5.60
N PHE A 189 4.65 -1.95 -6.79
CA PHE A 189 5.66 -2.82 -7.40
C PHE A 189 7.03 -2.15 -7.32
N LEU A 190 8.07 -2.95 -7.01
CA LEU A 190 9.47 -2.58 -7.13
C LEU A 190 10.21 -3.71 -7.85
N ASP A 191 10.92 -3.40 -8.93
CA ASP A 191 11.69 -4.40 -9.66
C ASP A 191 12.90 -4.90 -8.84
N LYS A 192 13.43 -6.06 -9.22
CA LYS A 192 14.53 -6.72 -8.53
C LYS A 192 15.79 -5.83 -8.41
N ASN A 193 16.00 -4.97 -9.39
CA ASN A 193 17.15 -4.05 -9.39
C ASN A 193 16.92 -2.80 -8.54
N ARG A 194 15.67 -2.58 -8.06
CA ARG A 194 15.24 -1.39 -7.32
C ARG A 194 15.40 -0.09 -8.12
N GLU A 195 15.20 -0.18 -9.43
CA GLU A 195 15.34 0.93 -10.38
C GLU A 195 14.00 1.38 -10.98
N ARG A 196 12.97 0.51 -10.93
CA ARG A 196 11.67 0.74 -11.55
C ARG A 196 10.54 0.27 -10.65
N GLY A 197 9.38 0.97 -10.72
CA GLY A 197 8.21 0.60 -9.95
C GLY A 197 7.06 1.58 -10.10
N GLY A 198 6.02 1.39 -9.27
CA GLY A 198 4.84 2.24 -9.22
C GLY A 198 3.68 1.58 -8.48
N HIS A 199 2.57 2.31 -8.34
CA HIS A 199 1.30 1.80 -7.85
C HIS A 199 0.74 0.78 -8.85
N VAL A 200 0.41 -0.42 -8.37
CA VAL A 200 0.03 -1.55 -9.24
C VAL A 200 -1.42 -1.43 -9.68
N LEU A 201 -1.61 -1.39 -10.99
CA LEU A 201 -2.94 -1.49 -11.62
C LEU A 201 -3.30 -2.94 -11.89
N ASP A 202 -2.37 -3.70 -12.50
CA ASP A 202 -2.59 -5.08 -12.87
C ASP A 202 -1.26 -5.79 -13.16
N TYR A 203 -1.26 -7.12 -13.17
CA TYR A 203 -0.10 -7.93 -13.53
C TYR A 203 -0.49 -9.34 -14.00
N ARG A 204 0.48 -10.00 -14.64
CA ARG A 204 0.47 -11.44 -14.92
C ARG A 204 1.72 -12.06 -14.32
N LEU A 205 1.53 -12.86 -13.27
CA LEU A 205 2.61 -13.58 -12.63
C LEU A 205 3.02 -14.78 -13.46
N ARG A 206 4.31 -14.91 -13.80
CA ARG A 206 4.87 -16.11 -14.42
C ARG A 206 5.11 -17.20 -13.38
N SER A 207 5.76 -16.84 -12.27
CA SER A 207 6.04 -17.74 -11.14
C SER A 207 6.45 -16.91 -9.93
N GLY A 208 6.05 -17.29 -8.73
CA GLY A 208 6.42 -16.54 -7.52
C GLY A 208 5.85 -17.12 -6.25
N GLY A 209 6.34 -16.57 -5.13
CA GLY A 209 5.91 -16.89 -3.78
C GLY A 209 5.19 -15.72 -3.13
N LEU A 210 4.19 -16.07 -2.34
CA LEU A 210 3.36 -15.18 -1.56
C LEU A 210 3.72 -15.33 -0.09
N GLU A 211 3.85 -14.20 0.59
CA GLU A 211 4.03 -14.10 2.04
C GLU A 211 2.99 -13.13 2.60
N ILE A 212 2.36 -13.50 3.70
CA ILE A 212 1.32 -12.69 4.36
C ILE A 212 1.67 -12.54 5.84
N CYS A 213 1.62 -11.31 6.32
CA CYS A 213 1.73 -10.95 7.74
C CYS A 213 0.39 -10.37 8.20
N ILE A 214 -0.17 -10.93 9.29
CA ILE A 214 -1.42 -10.42 9.88
C ILE A 214 -1.15 -9.15 10.69
N GLY A 215 -2.00 -8.14 10.54
CA GLY A 215 -2.05 -6.95 11.41
C GLY A 215 -3.20 -7.06 12.40
N THR A 216 -2.90 -6.96 13.68
CA THR A 216 -3.87 -7.10 14.78
C THR A 216 -4.08 -5.82 15.57
N ASP A 217 -3.15 -4.90 15.48
CA ASP A 217 -3.19 -3.61 16.17
C ASP A 217 -2.93 -2.50 15.16
N LEU A 218 -3.84 -1.53 15.09
CA LEU A 218 -3.67 -0.34 14.26
C LEU A 218 -3.27 0.84 15.15
N HIS A 219 -2.07 1.39 14.91
CA HIS A 219 -1.62 2.63 15.52
C HIS A 219 -1.76 3.75 14.49
N LEU A 220 -2.68 4.66 14.73
CA LEU A 220 -2.95 5.79 13.86
C LEU A 220 -2.36 7.08 14.45
N SER A 221 -1.45 7.72 13.72
CA SER A 221 -0.88 9.03 14.02
C SER A 221 -1.52 10.10 13.14
N LEU A 222 -2.08 11.14 13.74
CA LEU A 222 -2.72 12.23 13.00
C LEU A 222 -1.76 13.42 12.86
N PRO A 223 -1.61 13.98 11.64
CA PRO A 223 -0.72 15.12 11.42
C PRO A 223 -1.16 16.38 12.20
N LEU A 224 -0.20 17.05 12.81
CA LEU A 224 -0.45 18.32 13.49
C LEU A 224 -0.27 19.51 12.52
N THR A 225 -1.00 19.48 11.40
CA THR A 225 -0.97 20.53 10.39
C THR A 225 -2.29 21.30 10.30
N ALA A 226 -2.23 22.57 9.95
CA ALA A 226 -3.44 23.38 9.75
C ALA A 226 -4.31 22.82 8.62
N ALA A 227 -3.71 22.27 7.57
CA ALA A 227 -4.43 21.64 6.45
C ALA A 227 -5.27 20.46 6.93
N PHE A 228 -4.67 19.57 7.72
CA PHE A 228 -5.40 18.42 8.29
C PHE A 228 -6.53 18.88 9.23
N GLY A 229 -6.27 19.88 10.08
CA GLY A 229 -7.27 20.40 11.03
C GLY A 229 -8.48 21.06 10.37
N HIS A 230 -8.41 21.48 9.09
CA HIS A 230 -9.50 22.08 8.34
C HIS A 230 -10.08 21.16 7.25
N ALA A 231 -9.53 19.95 7.07
CA ALA A 231 -9.94 19.02 6.03
C ALA A 231 -11.35 18.46 6.28
N HIS A 232 -12.07 18.18 5.19
CA HIS A 232 -13.38 17.54 5.23
C HIS A 232 -13.22 16.01 5.18
N LEU A 233 -13.08 15.38 6.34
CA LEU A 233 -12.68 13.97 6.48
C LEU A 233 -13.81 12.95 6.34
N ALA A 234 -15.07 13.39 6.32
CA ALA A 234 -16.24 12.50 6.23
C ALA A 234 -17.26 13.02 5.19
N PRO A 235 -16.88 13.11 3.90
CA PRO A 235 -17.84 13.44 2.85
C PRO A 235 -18.84 12.30 2.64
N ASP A 236 -20.06 12.62 2.21
CA ASP A 236 -21.14 11.65 2.00
C ASP A 236 -20.79 10.60 0.92
N ASP A 237 -19.95 10.96 -0.05
CA ASP A 237 -19.50 10.12 -1.16
C ASP A 237 -18.11 9.50 -0.96
N LEU A 238 -17.62 9.41 0.28
CA LEU A 238 -16.29 8.90 0.61
C LEU A 238 -15.95 7.56 -0.05
N ALA A 239 -16.92 6.61 -0.03
CA ALA A 239 -16.75 5.29 -0.65
C ALA A 239 -16.47 5.38 -2.15
N GLU A 240 -17.22 6.23 -2.84
CA GLU A 240 -17.09 6.45 -4.27
C GLU A 240 -15.74 7.10 -4.60
N GLN A 241 -15.33 8.10 -3.81
CA GLN A 241 -14.04 8.77 -3.99
C GLN A 241 -12.86 7.80 -3.86
N VAL A 242 -12.85 6.95 -2.82
CA VAL A 242 -11.81 5.91 -2.63
C VAL A 242 -11.79 4.96 -3.82
N GLN A 243 -12.96 4.48 -4.27
CA GLN A 243 -13.03 3.56 -5.40
C GLN A 243 -12.52 4.19 -6.71
N GLN A 244 -12.83 5.45 -6.95
CA GLN A 244 -12.40 6.17 -8.16
C GLN A 244 -10.90 6.44 -8.21
N THR A 245 -10.25 6.63 -7.05
CA THR A 245 -8.82 6.95 -6.98
C THR A 245 -7.92 5.73 -6.96
N GLU A 246 -8.34 4.65 -6.29
CA GLU A 246 -7.51 3.48 -6.04
C GLU A 246 -7.81 2.30 -6.98
N ASN A 247 -9.05 2.18 -7.45
CA ASN A 247 -9.54 1.07 -8.27
C ASN A 247 -9.95 1.54 -9.67
N HIS A 248 -9.06 2.23 -10.40
CA HIS A 248 -9.33 2.53 -11.82
C HIS A 248 -9.46 1.23 -12.61
N ARG A 249 -10.69 0.84 -12.90
CA ARG A 249 -11.05 -0.16 -13.92
C ARG A 249 -11.20 0.49 -15.28
#